data_042cf5fb70b05c49ad4c542d72c63938
#
_entry.id   042cf5fb70b05c49ad4c542d72c63938
#
_cell.length_a   1.000
_cell.length_b   1.000
_cell.length_c   1.000
_cell.angle_alpha   90.00
_cell.angle_beta   90.00
_cell.angle_gamma   90.00
#
_symmetry.space_group_name_H-M   'P 1'
#
loop_
_entity.id
_entity.type
_entity.pdbx_description
1 polymer ?
#
loop_
_entity_poly.entity_id
_entity_poly.type
_entity_poly.pdbx_seq_one_letter_code
_entity_poly.pdbx_strand_id
1 'polypeptide(L)'
;MRSTLVFGLFWSGVSAIWPLPVTYSSGNEVLWIDHNVKITYNGAENSTHGYGPENSWTSKIVTNAIERTFDTLFNKNIIPWKFHPRMSNFEPALTSSSQYVTSITLYQTGPDPADIMKPVTGSVDESYNLSMQATGEVTITAPTSIGLLYGLTSFTQLFFKSSGGGVYSPLAPVEITDSPKFPWRGLNVDTSRTFKPMSDMYAMIDSLSYNKMNRLHWHSTDAQAWPLEIPSMPELADKGAYASFQKYSPADVQALQEYGAMLGVEVVVEIDNPGHSSSIWFSYPDLIAAFNVQPNWDDYAAEPPSGTLKLNSTAVYDFLDQLFDDLLPRLKPLTSYFHLGGDEVNANAYTLDDTVRSNSSAVLQPLLQKYMDRNMKQLESAGFIPLVWEEMLLDWNLTLPSNTIVQTWLSDQSVASTVAKGHYALAGNYEFWYLDCGQGQWLDFYPGQSSEEYWPYADYCSPKKNWRLMYSYDPLSGVPENATHLVLGGETHIWSEQTDPINLDHMVWPRACAAGEVLWSGAKDAQGQNRSQITASPRLNEMRERLVARGIRADAVQMPYCTQNSTADGGTSNGNPMCAL
;
A
#
# COMPACT_ATOMS: atom_id res chain seq x y z
N MET A 1 -32.98 -41.80 34.62
CA MET A 1 -32.49 -41.59 33.25
C MET A 1 -31.82 -40.20 33.23
N ARG A 2 -30.49 -40.17 33.26
CA ARG A 2 -29.71 -38.95 33.11
C ARG A 2 -29.33 -38.85 31.63
N SER A 3 -29.91 -37.85 30.96
CA SER A 3 -29.59 -37.53 29.58
C SER A 3 -28.27 -36.77 29.57
N THR A 4 -27.22 -37.40 29.05
CA THR A 4 -25.92 -36.77 28.83
C THR A 4 -26.02 -35.99 27.52
N LEU A 5 -26.14 -34.66 27.59
CA LEU A 5 -25.95 -33.81 26.44
C LEU A 5 -24.44 -33.79 26.09
N VAL A 6 -24.13 -34.44 25.00
CA VAL A 6 -22.81 -34.32 24.35
C VAL A 6 -22.82 -32.95 23.65
N PHE A 7 -22.19 -31.95 24.26
CA PHE A 7 -21.80 -30.72 23.56
C PHE A 7 -20.69 -31.11 22.59
N GLY A 8 -21.01 -31.17 21.32
CA GLY A 8 -20.04 -31.19 20.26
C GLY A 8 -19.27 -29.86 20.32
N LEU A 9 -17.99 -29.92 20.66
CA LEU A 9 -17.06 -28.82 20.48
C LEU A 9 -16.95 -28.57 18.97
N PHE A 10 -17.68 -27.58 18.46
CA PHE A 10 -17.40 -27.00 17.16
C PHE A 10 -16.04 -26.32 17.26
N TRP A 11 -15.04 -26.93 16.70
CA TRP A 11 -13.79 -26.28 16.37
C TRP A 11 -14.08 -25.25 15.26
N SER A 12 -14.38 -24.03 15.63
CA SER A 12 -14.29 -22.91 14.70
C SER A 12 -12.81 -22.63 14.48
N GLY A 13 -12.23 -23.24 13.45
CA GLY A 13 -10.89 -22.89 13.02
C GLY A 13 -10.85 -21.38 12.74
N VAL A 14 -9.99 -20.66 13.46
CA VAL A 14 -9.77 -19.23 13.15
C VAL A 14 -9.15 -19.20 11.76
N SER A 15 -9.79 -18.44 10.86
CA SER A 15 -9.23 -18.19 9.53
C SER A 15 -7.83 -17.61 9.66
N ALA A 16 -6.84 -18.28 9.10
CA ALA A 16 -5.48 -17.77 8.97
C ALA A 16 -5.34 -16.77 7.80
N ILE A 17 -6.43 -16.48 7.08
CA ILE A 17 -6.42 -15.63 5.90
C ILE A 17 -6.24 -14.18 6.27
N TRP A 18 -5.36 -13.52 5.56
CA TRP A 18 -5.09 -12.10 5.64
C TRP A 18 -5.13 -11.45 4.24
N PRO A 19 -5.87 -10.36 4.01
CA PRO A 19 -6.89 -9.74 4.88
C PRO A 19 -8.09 -10.66 5.15
N LEU A 20 -8.84 -10.37 6.23
CA LEU A 20 -10.01 -11.14 6.62
C LEU A 20 -11.11 -11.05 5.55
N PRO A 21 -11.58 -12.19 5.00
CA PRO A 21 -12.66 -12.18 4.00
C PRO A 21 -14.01 -11.77 4.61
N VAL A 22 -14.93 -11.35 3.73
CA VAL A 22 -16.32 -11.00 4.12
C VAL A 22 -17.01 -12.20 4.77
N THR A 23 -16.91 -13.38 4.14
CA THR A 23 -17.37 -14.64 4.74
C THR A 23 -16.32 -15.73 4.59
N TYR A 24 -16.22 -16.58 5.58
CA TYR A 24 -15.31 -17.71 5.61
C TYR A 24 -15.91 -18.88 6.39
N SER A 25 -15.83 -20.05 5.82
CA SER A 25 -16.07 -21.31 6.55
C SER A 25 -15.03 -22.35 6.15
N SER A 26 -14.67 -23.22 7.09
CA SER A 26 -13.75 -24.34 6.85
C SER A 26 -14.17 -25.59 7.59
N GLY A 27 -13.76 -26.74 7.05
CA GLY A 27 -13.82 -28.03 7.72
C GLY A 27 -12.52 -28.36 8.44
N ASN A 28 -12.20 -29.67 8.47
CA ASN A 28 -11.02 -30.23 9.12
C ASN A 28 -10.43 -31.42 8.36
N GLU A 29 -10.83 -31.63 7.10
CA GLU A 29 -10.26 -32.66 6.25
C GLU A 29 -8.94 -32.20 5.65
N VAL A 30 -7.97 -33.12 5.57
CA VAL A 30 -6.64 -32.85 5.02
C VAL A 30 -6.61 -33.13 3.53
N LEU A 31 -6.23 -32.12 2.76
CA LEU A 31 -5.93 -32.25 1.33
C LEU A 31 -4.46 -31.93 1.07
N TRP A 32 -3.81 -32.80 0.31
CA TRP A 32 -2.48 -32.53 -0.24
C TRP A 32 -2.59 -31.90 -1.63
N ILE A 33 -1.57 -31.18 -2.08
CA ILE A 33 -1.51 -30.65 -3.43
C ILE A 33 -0.19 -31.03 -4.09
N ASP A 34 -0.26 -31.41 -5.36
CA ASP A 34 0.89 -31.82 -6.18
C ASP A 34 1.18 -30.77 -7.26
N HIS A 35 2.43 -30.69 -7.70
CA HIS A 35 2.83 -29.82 -8.81
C HIS A 35 2.09 -30.08 -10.13
N ASN A 36 1.58 -31.30 -10.30
CA ASN A 36 0.85 -31.72 -11.49
C ASN A 36 -0.66 -31.42 -11.43
N VAL A 37 -1.13 -30.69 -10.40
CA VAL A 37 -2.53 -30.30 -10.30
C VAL A 37 -2.93 -29.50 -11.55
N LYS A 38 -4.05 -29.90 -12.16
CA LYS A 38 -4.57 -29.21 -13.35
C LYS A 38 -5.26 -27.93 -12.97
N ILE A 39 -4.86 -26.84 -13.65
CA ILE A 39 -5.55 -25.55 -13.57
C ILE A 39 -6.21 -25.30 -14.91
N THR A 40 -7.51 -24.97 -14.89
CA THR A 40 -8.27 -24.56 -16.07
C THR A 40 -8.79 -23.14 -15.90
N TYR A 41 -8.84 -22.39 -16.98
CA TYR A 41 -9.43 -21.05 -17.02
C TYR A 41 -10.58 -21.05 -18.02
N ASN A 42 -11.81 -20.73 -17.57
CA ASN A 42 -13.04 -20.78 -18.36
C ASN A 42 -13.21 -22.08 -19.15
N GLY A 43 -12.85 -23.20 -18.54
CA GLY A 43 -12.96 -24.53 -19.13
C GLY A 43 -11.81 -24.92 -20.08
N ALA A 44 -10.85 -24.05 -20.37
CA ALA A 44 -9.68 -24.35 -21.19
C ALA A 44 -8.45 -24.62 -20.31
N GLU A 45 -7.67 -25.66 -20.64
CA GLU A 45 -6.33 -25.86 -20.09
C GLU A 45 -5.38 -24.82 -20.68
N ASN A 46 -4.20 -24.62 -20.03
CA ASN A 46 -3.16 -23.72 -20.50
C ASN A 46 -2.84 -23.96 -21.99
N SER A 47 -2.94 -22.92 -22.79
CA SER A 47 -2.49 -22.90 -24.16
C SER A 47 -1.02 -22.43 -24.23
N THR A 48 -0.36 -22.59 -25.37
CA THR A 48 1.00 -22.08 -25.62
C THR A 48 1.11 -20.54 -25.49
N HIS A 49 -0.01 -19.84 -25.35
CA HIS A 49 -0.12 -18.38 -25.31
C HIS A 49 -0.63 -17.84 -23.95
N GLY A 50 -0.74 -18.70 -22.91
CA GLY A 50 -1.22 -18.32 -21.59
C GLY A 50 -2.74 -18.48 -21.42
N TYR A 51 -3.29 -17.89 -20.35
CA TYR A 51 -4.68 -17.97 -19.96
C TYR A 51 -5.41 -16.67 -20.35
N GLY A 52 -6.46 -16.76 -21.13
CA GLY A 52 -7.25 -15.61 -21.61
C GLY A 52 -6.95 -15.21 -23.06
N PRO A 53 -7.50 -14.06 -23.53
CA PRO A 53 -7.24 -13.57 -24.89
C PRO A 53 -5.74 -13.30 -25.11
N GLU A 54 -5.24 -13.74 -26.24
CA GLU A 54 -3.81 -13.64 -26.58
C GLU A 54 -3.28 -12.19 -26.46
N ASN A 55 -2.13 -12.03 -25.82
CA ASN A 55 -1.45 -10.74 -25.57
C ASN A 55 -2.30 -9.67 -24.82
N SER A 56 -3.43 -10.04 -24.23
CA SER A 56 -4.23 -9.12 -23.41
C SER A 56 -3.66 -8.94 -22.00
N TRP A 57 -4.02 -7.84 -21.32
CA TRP A 57 -3.71 -7.67 -19.92
C TRP A 57 -4.39 -8.74 -19.06
N THR A 58 -5.61 -9.17 -19.38
CA THR A 58 -6.26 -10.33 -18.76
C THR A 58 -5.36 -11.56 -18.77
N SER A 59 -4.80 -11.89 -19.94
CA SER A 59 -3.88 -13.03 -20.07
C SER A 59 -2.63 -12.86 -19.22
N LYS A 60 -2.03 -11.67 -19.21
CA LYS A 60 -0.84 -11.38 -18.40
C LYS A 60 -1.14 -11.53 -16.89
N ILE A 61 -2.24 -10.96 -16.42
CA ILE A 61 -2.65 -11.00 -15.00
C ILE A 61 -2.94 -12.45 -14.57
N VAL A 62 -3.77 -13.18 -15.31
CA VAL A 62 -4.16 -14.55 -14.95
C VAL A 62 -2.97 -15.50 -15.02
N THR A 63 -2.14 -15.43 -16.07
CA THR A 63 -0.95 -16.27 -16.20
C THR A 63 0.03 -16.02 -15.05
N ASN A 64 0.34 -14.75 -14.77
CA ASN A 64 1.21 -14.38 -13.66
C ASN A 64 0.63 -14.83 -12.31
N ALA A 65 -0.68 -14.66 -12.08
CA ALA A 65 -1.33 -15.10 -10.85
C ALA A 65 -1.22 -16.62 -10.63
N ILE A 66 -1.33 -17.42 -11.69
CA ILE A 66 -1.16 -18.88 -11.63
C ILE A 66 0.30 -19.24 -11.34
N GLU A 67 1.26 -18.66 -12.04
CA GLU A 67 2.69 -18.90 -11.83
C GLU A 67 3.11 -18.55 -10.39
N ARG A 68 2.65 -17.41 -9.88
CA ARG A 68 2.88 -16.99 -8.49
C ARG A 68 2.21 -17.94 -7.49
N THR A 69 1.07 -18.51 -7.83
CA THR A 69 0.39 -19.51 -6.99
C THR A 69 1.26 -20.74 -6.82
N PHE A 70 1.81 -21.29 -7.90
CA PHE A 70 2.74 -22.41 -7.84
C PHE A 70 4.02 -22.08 -7.08
N ASP A 71 4.64 -20.93 -7.39
CA ASP A 71 5.85 -20.49 -6.68
C ASP A 71 5.59 -20.34 -5.17
N THR A 72 4.44 -19.77 -4.80
CA THR A 72 4.03 -19.63 -3.39
C THR A 72 3.82 -20.97 -2.71
N LEU A 73 3.09 -21.88 -3.32
CA LEU A 73 2.75 -23.17 -2.71
C LEU A 73 3.97 -24.05 -2.51
N PHE A 74 4.87 -24.10 -3.49
CA PHE A 74 5.92 -25.11 -3.53
C PHE A 74 7.30 -24.60 -3.15
N ASN A 75 7.60 -23.31 -3.40
CA ASN A 75 8.92 -22.73 -3.14
C ASN A 75 8.93 -21.78 -1.94
N LYS A 76 7.86 -20.97 -1.76
CA LYS A 76 7.80 -19.89 -0.78
C LYS A 76 6.72 -20.10 0.29
N ASN A 77 6.44 -21.35 0.67
CA ASN A 77 5.47 -21.68 1.71
C ASN A 77 6.16 -21.97 3.04
N ILE A 78 5.37 -21.95 4.12
CA ILE A 78 5.84 -22.09 5.50
C ILE A 78 5.49 -23.46 6.08
N ILE A 79 6.33 -23.96 7.00
CA ILE A 79 5.97 -25.00 7.96
C ILE A 79 5.39 -24.27 9.19
N PRO A 80 4.14 -24.55 9.61
CA PRO A 80 3.44 -23.72 10.59
C PRO A 80 3.81 -24.00 12.06
N TRP A 81 5.04 -24.48 12.34
CA TRP A 81 5.48 -24.89 13.68
C TRP A 81 5.34 -23.81 14.76
N LYS A 82 5.39 -22.53 14.37
CA LYS A 82 5.23 -21.39 15.28
C LYS A 82 3.81 -21.24 15.82
N PHE A 83 2.83 -21.90 15.20
CA PHE A 83 1.40 -21.76 15.52
C PHE A 83 0.83 -23.01 16.18
N HIS A 84 1.69 -23.97 16.53
CA HIS A 84 1.34 -25.21 17.20
C HIS A 84 2.08 -25.37 18.52
N PRO A 85 1.51 -26.06 19.51
CA PRO A 85 2.16 -26.26 20.79
C PRO A 85 3.56 -26.87 20.65
N ARG A 86 4.46 -26.45 21.53
CA ARG A 86 5.85 -26.92 21.54
C ARG A 86 5.94 -28.44 21.49
N MET A 87 6.71 -28.96 20.54
CA MET A 87 6.93 -30.41 20.32
C MET A 87 5.66 -31.20 20.00
N SER A 88 4.56 -30.55 19.62
CA SER A 88 3.35 -31.25 19.18
C SER A 88 3.56 -31.89 17.81
N ASN A 89 2.84 -32.99 17.58
CA ASN A 89 2.76 -33.65 16.27
C ASN A 89 1.57 -33.07 15.49
N PHE A 90 1.76 -31.90 14.86
CA PHE A 90 0.70 -31.16 14.17
C PHE A 90 0.62 -31.47 12.67
N GLU A 91 1.67 -32.05 12.09
CA GLU A 91 1.71 -32.29 10.65
C GLU A 91 0.93 -33.57 10.31
N PRO A 92 0.06 -33.55 9.29
CA PRO A 92 -0.62 -34.76 8.84
C PRO A 92 0.37 -35.76 8.22
N ALA A 93 0.14 -37.03 8.44
CA ALA A 93 0.94 -38.07 7.80
C ALA A 93 0.57 -38.21 6.32
N LEU A 94 1.57 -38.19 5.45
CA LEU A 94 1.39 -38.51 4.04
C LEU A 94 1.39 -40.04 3.87
N THR A 95 0.28 -40.60 3.37
CA THR A 95 0.08 -42.02 3.18
C THR A 95 -0.45 -42.32 1.77
N SER A 96 -0.52 -43.59 1.40
CA SER A 96 -1.12 -44.02 0.12
C SER A 96 -2.63 -43.74 0.01
N SER A 97 -3.30 -43.44 1.14
CA SER A 97 -4.72 -43.07 1.19
C SER A 97 -4.96 -41.59 1.33
N SER A 98 -3.91 -40.77 1.32
CA SER A 98 -4.04 -39.32 1.40
C SER A 98 -4.84 -38.75 0.22
N GLN A 99 -5.74 -37.83 0.53
CA GLN A 99 -6.54 -37.12 -0.48
C GLN A 99 -5.76 -35.96 -1.06
N TYR A 100 -5.99 -35.67 -2.32
CA TYR A 100 -5.30 -34.58 -3.03
C TYR A 100 -6.28 -33.60 -3.65
N VAL A 101 -5.82 -32.35 -3.82
CA VAL A 101 -6.45 -31.42 -4.75
C VAL A 101 -6.33 -31.99 -6.16
N THR A 102 -7.47 -32.27 -6.79
CA THR A 102 -7.57 -32.96 -8.08
C THR A 102 -7.60 -31.98 -9.25
N SER A 103 -8.21 -30.81 -9.05
CA SER A 103 -8.33 -29.78 -10.07
C SER A 103 -8.55 -28.42 -9.45
N ILE A 104 -8.10 -27.37 -10.16
CA ILE A 104 -8.39 -25.98 -9.84
C ILE A 104 -9.04 -25.35 -11.08
N THR A 105 -10.26 -24.85 -10.93
CA THR A 105 -11.00 -24.20 -12.01
C THR A 105 -11.19 -22.73 -11.71
N LEU A 106 -10.76 -21.89 -12.62
CA LEU A 106 -10.93 -20.45 -12.58
C LEU A 106 -12.02 -20.04 -13.54
N TYR A 107 -13.08 -19.39 -13.03
CA TYR A 107 -14.19 -18.86 -13.80
C TYR A 107 -14.21 -17.33 -13.72
N GLN A 108 -13.87 -16.68 -14.82
CA GLN A 108 -14.12 -15.25 -14.99
C GLN A 108 -15.51 -15.07 -15.60
N THR A 109 -16.42 -14.42 -14.85
CA THR A 109 -17.85 -14.31 -15.22
C THR A 109 -18.18 -13.12 -16.09
N GLY A 110 -17.28 -12.12 -16.15
CA GLY A 110 -17.41 -10.93 -16.99
C GLY A 110 -16.12 -10.62 -17.74
N PRO A 111 -16.19 -9.78 -18.80
CA PRO A 111 -14.98 -9.28 -19.44
C PRO A 111 -14.26 -8.25 -18.55
N ASP A 112 -12.94 -8.23 -18.59
CA ASP A 112 -12.19 -7.11 -18.03
C ASP A 112 -12.48 -5.82 -18.79
N PRO A 113 -12.52 -4.66 -18.12
CA PRO A 113 -12.53 -3.37 -18.80
C PRO A 113 -11.23 -3.19 -19.60
N ALA A 114 -11.30 -2.37 -20.65
CA ALA A 114 -10.17 -2.15 -21.55
C ALA A 114 -8.91 -1.58 -20.86
N ASP A 115 -9.12 -0.90 -19.73
CA ASP A 115 -8.10 -0.25 -18.90
C ASP A 115 -7.82 -1.02 -17.59
N ILE A 116 -8.04 -2.33 -17.56
CA ILE A 116 -7.81 -3.18 -16.36
C ILE A 116 -6.41 -3.02 -15.74
N MET A 117 -5.40 -2.60 -16.51
CA MET A 117 -4.05 -2.33 -16.03
C MET A 117 -3.89 -1.02 -15.25
N LYS A 118 -4.87 -0.11 -15.36
CA LYS A 118 -4.90 1.21 -14.71
C LYS A 118 -6.33 1.64 -14.39
N PRO A 119 -7.07 0.86 -13.61
CA PRO A 119 -8.50 1.10 -13.44
C PRO A 119 -8.75 2.38 -12.65
N VAL A 120 -9.73 3.16 -13.10
CA VAL A 120 -10.24 4.23 -12.24
C VAL A 120 -10.80 3.60 -10.96
N THR A 121 -10.46 4.19 -9.83
CA THR A 121 -10.81 3.69 -8.50
C THR A 121 -12.31 3.38 -8.40
N GLY A 122 -12.63 2.15 -8.00
CA GLY A 122 -13.99 1.65 -7.89
C GLY A 122 -14.65 1.21 -9.21
N SER A 123 -13.96 1.31 -10.36
CA SER A 123 -14.50 0.87 -11.66
C SER A 123 -14.36 -0.63 -11.92
N VAL A 124 -13.52 -1.33 -11.15
CA VAL A 124 -13.29 -2.78 -11.28
C VAL A 124 -13.94 -3.49 -10.10
N ASP A 125 -14.68 -4.55 -10.41
CA ASP A 125 -15.19 -5.47 -9.39
C ASP A 125 -14.08 -6.44 -8.98
N GLU A 126 -13.54 -6.25 -7.79
CA GLU A 126 -12.44 -7.02 -7.22
C GLU A 126 -12.92 -8.23 -6.40
N SER A 127 -14.24 -8.48 -6.38
CA SER A 127 -14.85 -9.58 -5.60
C SER A 127 -14.49 -10.96 -6.16
N TYR A 128 -14.55 -11.97 -5.30
CA TYR A 128 -14.38 -13.37 -5.70
C TYR A 128 -15.12 -14.32 -4.74
N ASN A 129 -15.39 -15.52 -5.24
CA ASN A 129 -15.79 -16.68 -4.46
C ASN A 129 -14.76 -17.79 -4.64
N LEU A 130 -14.41 -18.47 -3.55
CA LEU A 130 -13.52 -19.62 -3.54
C LEU A 130 -14.22 -20.77 -2.83
N SER A 131 -14.29 -21.91 -3.49
CA SER A 131 -14.78 -23.17 -2.93
C SER A 131 -13.71 -24.24 -3.10
N MET A 132 -13.34 -24.92 -2.02
CA MET A 132 -12.46 -26.08 -2.01
C MET A 132 -13.21 -27.26 -1.36
N GLN A 133 -13.62 -28.23 -2.15
CA GLN A 133 -14.39 -29.37 -1.68
C GLN A 133 -13.49 -30.43 -0.99
N ALA A 134 -14.04 -31.20 -0.07
CA ALA A 134 -13.33 -32.31 0.55
C ALA A 134 -12.90 -33.40 -0.46
N THR A 135 -13.53 -33.45 -1.63
CA THR A 135 -13.16 -34.33 -2.76
C THR A 135 -11.90 -33.86 -3.50
N GLY A 136 -11.39 -32.65 -3.20
CA GLY A 136 -10.20 -32.06 -3.81
C GLY A 136 -10.48 -31.18 -5.02
N GLU A 137 -11.72 -30.93 -5.37
CA GLU A 137 -12.10 -29.98 -6.41
C GLU A 137 -12.05 -28.56 -5.85
N VAL A 138 -11.37 -27.65 -6.57
CA VAL A 138 -11.27 -26.23 -6.21
C VAL A 138 -11.87 -25.38 -7.34
N THR A 139 -12.72 -24.45 -6.96
CA THR A 139 -13.31 -23.46 -7.89
C THR A 139 -13.08 -22.06 -7.35
N ILE A 140 -12.56 -21.17 -8.20
CA ILE A 140 -12.47 -19.74 -7.93
C ILE A 140 -13.26 -19.01 -9.01
N THR A 141 -14.24 -18.23 -8.61
CA THR A 141 -15.12 -17.47 -9.50
C THR A 141 -15.01 -16.00 -9.19
N ALA A 142 -14.79 -15.17 -10.21
CA ALA A 142 -14.72 -13.72 -10.06
C ALA A 142 -15.24 -13.00 -11.31
N PRO A 143 -15.75 -11.77 -11.20
CA PRO A 143 -16.15 -10.97 -12.36
C PRO A 143 -14.97 -10.58 -13.26
N THR A 144 -13.77 -10.39 -12.69
CA THR A 144 -12.59 -9.87 -13.38
C THR A 144 -11.34 -10.71 -13.12
N SER A 145 -10.31 -10.51 -13.92
CA SER A 145 -8.99 -11.13 -13.70
C SER A 145 -8.34 -10.71 -12.37
N ILE A 146 -8.60 -9.48 -11.89
CA ILE A 146 -8.14 -8.99 -10.59
C ILE A 146 -8.82 -9.76 -9.44
N GLY A 147 -10.13 -10.00 -9.53
CA GLY A 147 -10.82 -10.85 -8.56
C GLY A 147 -10.25 -12.28 -8.53
N LEU A 148 -9.91 -12.86 -9.69
CA LEU A 148 -9.22 -14.16 -9.76
C LEU A 148 -7.84 -14.14 -9.11
N LEU A 149 -7.04 -13.08 -9.33
CA LEU A 149 -5.75 -12.87 -8.68
C LEU A 149 -5.90 -12.90 -7.14
N TYR A 150 -6.90 -12.20 -6.60
CA TYR A 150 -7.14 -12.17 -5.16
C TYR A 150 -7.69 -13.49 -4.62
N GLY A 151 -8.51 -14.18 -5.38
CA GLY A 151 -8.98 -15.54 -5.06
C GLY A 151 -7.82 -16.52 -4.97
N LEU A 152 -6.89 -16.50 -5.94
CA LEU A 152 -5.68 -17.31 -5.93
C LEU A 152 -4.74 -16.94 -4.77
N THR A 153 -4.63 -15.64 -4.44
CA THR A 153 -3.87 -15.18 -3.28
C THR A 153 -4.42 -15.79 -1.99
N SER A 154 -5.74 -15.78 -1.79
CA SER A 154 -6.38 -16.42 -0.64
C SER A 154 -6.23 -17.95 -0.66
N PHE A 155 -6.33 -18.56 -1.83
CA PHE A 155 -6.12 -20.00 -1.99
C PHE A 155 -4.74 -20.43 -1.49
N THR A 156 -3.67 -19.69 -1.81
CA THR A 156 -2.32 -20.03 -1.33
C THR A 156 -2.18 -19.99 0.19
N GLN A 157 -2.96 -19.15 0.87
CA GLN A 157 -2.93 -19.04 2.33
C GLN A 157 -3.62 -20.21 3.06
N LEU A 158 -4.35 -21.05 2.34
CA LEU A 158 -4.95 -22.27 2.91
C LEU A 158 -3.96 -23.41 3.08
N PHE A 159 -2.75 -23.30 2.54
CA PHE A 159 -1.78 -24.38 2.45
C PHE A 159 -0.51 -24.12 3.26
N PHE A 160 0.09 -25.22 3.71
CA PHE A 160 1.34 -25.26 4.47
C PHE A 160 2.29 -26.30 3.88
N LYS A 161 3.59 -26.05 4.06
CA LYS A 161 4.64 -27.02 3.73
C LYS A 161 4.77 -28.03 4.87
N SER A 162 4.92 -29.31 4.55
CA SER A 162 5.26 -30.35 5.53
C SER A 162 6.77 -30.52 5.64
N SER A 163 7.27 -30.73 6.86
CA SER A 163 8.69 -31.04 7.12
C SER A 163 9.13 -32.38 6.49
N GLY A 164 8.19 -33.31 6.33
CA GLY A 164 8.39 -34.58 5.63
C GLY A 164 8.32 -34.51 4.11
N GLY A 165 8.05 -33.31 3.55
CA GLY A 165 7.84 -33.07 2.12
C GLY A 165 6.36 -32.99 1.75
N GLY A 166 6.10 -32.27 0.63
CA GLY A 166 4.75 -32.01 0.16
C GLY A 166 4.12 -30.75 0.78
N VAL A 167 2.94 -30.40 0.23
CA VAL A 167 2.16 -29.22 0.62
C VAL A 167 0.73 -29.70 0.93
N TYR A 168 0.16 -29.23 2.03
CA TYR A 168 -1.16 -29.66 2.51
C TYR A 168 -2.00 -28.51 3.04
N SER A 169 -3.32 -28.71 3.01
CA SER A 169 -4.31 -27.89 3.72
C SER A 169 -5.06 -28.78 4.72
N PRO A 170 -5.19 -28.38 5.99
CA PRO A 170 -5.98 -29.10 6.99
C PRO A 170 -7.42 -28.57 7.11
N LEU A 171 -7.92 -27.81 6.12
CA LEU A 171 -9.09 -26.95 6.27
C LEU A 171 -10.29 -27.35 5.39
N ALA A 172 -10.16 -28.41 4.56
CA ALA A 172 -11.25 -28.78 3.64
C ALA A 172 -12.51 -29.30 4.36
N PRO A 173 -13.72 -29.05 3.84
CA PRO A 173 -14.00 -28.11 2.76
C PRO A 173 -13.85 -26.65 3.19
N VAL A 174 -13.61 -25.73 2.22
CA VAL A 174 -13.51 -24.29 2.47
C VAL A 174 -14.46 -23.53 1.53
N GLU A 175 -15.17 -22.57 2.08
CA GLU A 175 -15.98 -21.61 1.31
C GLU A 175 -15.62 -20.19 1.72
N ILE A 176 -15.34 -19.33 0.72
CA ILE A 176 -15.01 -17.93 0.89
C ILE A 176 -15.85 -17.10 -0.08
N THR A 177 -16.44 -16.01 0.42
CA THR A 177 -16.94 -14.89 -0.38
C THR A 177 -16.24 -13.65 0.10
N ASP A 178 -15.66 -12.88 -0.81
CA ASP A 178 -14.81 -11.75 -0.43
C ASP A 178 -14.88 -10.59 -1.42
N SER A 179 -14.69 -9.39 -0.89
CA SER A 179 -14.59 -8.14 -1.66
C SER A 179 -13.99 -7.03 -0.79
N PRO A 180 -13.28 -6.05 -1.37
CA PRO A 180 -12.72 -4.95 -0.59
C PRO A 180 -13.80 -3.97 -0.10
N LYS A 181 -13.58 -3.41 1.10
CA LYS A 181 -14.40 -2.32 1.65
C LYS A 181 -14.10 -0.99 0.95
N PHE A 182 -12.81 -0.74 0.67
CA PHE A 182 -12.35 0.48 0.02
C PHE A 182 -11.62 0.15 -1.29
N PRO A 183 -11.89 0.90 -2.36
CA PRO A 183 -11.26 0.66 -3.66
C PRO A 183 -9.81 1.16 -3.78
N TRP A 184 -9.34 2.03 -2.86
CA TRP A 184 -7.95 2.51 -2.81
C TRP A 184 -7.26 2.00 -1.55
N ARG A 185 -6.18 1.23 -1.72
CA ARG A 185 -5.43 0.60 -0.64
C ARG A 185 -3.94 0.73 -0.93
N GLY A 186 -3.33 1.82 -0.45
CA GLY A 186 -2.02 2.28 -0.90
C GLY A 186 -0.91 2.24 0.15
N LEU A 187 0.30 2.39 -0.37
CA LEU A 187 1.52 2.67 0.37
C LEU A 187 2.29 3.76 -0.39
N ASN A 188 2.58 4.87 0.29
CA ASN A 188 3.52 5.88 -0.19
C ASN A 188 4.95 5.46 0.16
N VAL A 189 5.85 5.52 -0.82
CA VAL A 189 7.29 5.26 -0.67
C VAL A 189 8.07 6.46 -1.18
N ASP A 190 8.82 7.09 -0.27
CA ASP A 190 9.74 8.17 -0.57
C ASP A 190 11.08 7.61 -1.08
N THR A 191 11.51 8.08 -2.24
CA THR A 191 12.78 7.71 -2.88
C THR A 191 13.72 8.89 -3.09
N SER A 192 13.32 10.06 -2.58
CA SER A 192 14.11 11.28 -2.67
C SER A 192 15.04 11.47 -1.48
N ARG A 193 14.50 11.43 -0.24
CA ARG A 193 15.33 11.59 0.96
C ARG A 193 16.41 10.51 1.01
N THR A 194 16.05 9.29 0.67
CA THR A 194 17.00 8.18 0.49
C THR A 194 16.61 7.32 -0.70
N PHE A 195 17.52 7.17 -1.66
CA PHE A 195 17.29 6.37 -2.87
C PHE A 195 16.98 4.90 -2.56
N LYS A 196 16.00 4.34 -3.25
CA LYS A 196 15.65 2.92 -3.18
C LYS A 196 15.96 2.26 -4.52
N PRO A 197 16.78 1.19 -4.58
CA PRO A 197 17.01 0.47 -5.83
C PRO A 197 15.72 -0.19 -6.34
N MET A 198 15.66 -0.41 -7.65
CA MET A 198 14.48 -1.01 -8.31
C MET A 198 14.08 -2.35 -7.71
N SER A 199 15.05 -3.13 -7.20
CA SER A 199 14.77 -4.41 -6.50
C SER A 199 13.86 -4.23 -5.30
N ASP A 200 14.02 -3.14 -4.55
CA ASP A 200 13.19 -2.86 -3.37
C ASP A 200 11.80 -2.39 -3.79
N MET A 201 11.71 -1.59 -4.86
CA MET A 201 10.43 -1.16 -5.41
C MET A 201 9.60 -2.35 -5.94
N TYR A 202 10.23 -3.32 -6.60
CA TYR A 202 9.57 -4.58 -6.98
C TYR A 202 9.12 -5.39 -5.76
N ALA A 203 9.94 -5.48 -4.72
CA ALA A 203 9.59 -6.18 -3.47
C ALA A 203 8.41 -5.51 -2.76
N MET A 204 8.30 -4.17 -2.79
CA MET A 204 7.12 -3.46 -2.28
C MET A 204 5.86 -3.82 -3.07
N ILE A 205 5.92 -3.84 -4.40
CA ILE A 205 4.78 -4.25 -5.24
C ILE A 205 4.36 -5.69 -4.95
N ASP A 206 5.30 -6.64 -4.83
CA ASP A 206 5.00 -8.03 -4.46
C ASP A 206 4.26 -8.12 -3.13
N SER A 207 4.74 -7.38 -2.13
CA SER A 207 4.18 -7.36 -0.78
C SER A 207 2.80 -6.70 -0.75
N LEU A 208 2.61 -5.59 -1.49
CA LEU A 208 1.32 -4.94 -1.66
C LEU A 208 0.29 -5.91 -2.27
N SER A 209 0.61 -6.51 -3.41
CA SER A 209 -0.26 -7.46 -4.11
C SER A 209 -0.63 -8.65 -3.22
N TYR A 210 0.31 -9.19 -2.45
CA TYR A 210 0.06 -10.31 -1.55
C TYR A 210 -0.87 -9.94 -0.38
N ASN A 211 -0.89 -8.67 0.01
CA ASN A 211 -1.81 -8.10 1.00
C ASN A 211 -3.11 -7.55 0.37
N LYS A 212 -3.35 -7.77 -0.92
CA LYS A 212 -4.47 -7.22 -1.69
C LYS A 212 -4.53 -5.69 -1.66
N MET A 213 -3.39 -5.03 -1.45
CA MET A 213 -3.24 -3.60 -1.64
C MET A 213 -2.98 -3.33 -3.13
N ASN A 214 -3.45 -2.20 -3.66
CA ASN A 214 -3.54 -1.99 -5.09
C ASN A 214 -2.94 -0.66 -5.58
N ARG A 215 -2.26 0.09 -4.71
CA ARG A 215 -1.59 1.35 -5.09
C ARG A 215 -0.19 1.41 -4.46
N LEU A 216 0.79 1.70 -5.30
CA LEU A 216 2.10 2.19 -4.89
C LEU A 216 2.15 3.69 -5.22
N HIS A 217 2.06 4.54 -4.22
CA HIS A 217 2.30 5.96 -4.35
C HIS A 217 3.82 6.18 -4.29
N TRP A 218 4.38 6.67 -5.39
CA TRP A 218 5.82 6.87 -5.52
C TRP A 218 6.15 8.35 -5.39
N HIS A 219 6.53 8.77 -4.19
CA HIS A 219 7.09 10.09 -3.91
C HIS A 219 8.51 10.13 -4.48
N SER A 220 8.63 10.55 -5.73
CA SER A 220 9.81 10.29 -6.56
C SER A 220 10.89 11.35 -6.44
N THR A 221 10.52 12.58 -6.08
CA THR A 221 11.41 13.75 -5.97
C THR A 221 11.02 14.63 -4.79
N ASP A 222 11.98 15.33 -4.19
CA ASP A 222 11.79 16.24 -3.07
C ASP A 222 12.91 17.30 -3.02
N ALA A 223 12.95 18.07 -1.92
CA ALA A 223 13.95 19.08 -1.65
C ALA A 223 15.40 18.53 -1.68
N GLN A 224 15.62 17.30 -1.24
CA GLN A 224 16.96 16.73 -1.05
C GLN A 224 17.51 16.15 -2.35
N ALA A 225 16.69 15.49 -3.17
CA ALA A 225 17.16 14.90 -4.42
C ALA A 225 16.12 14.82 -5.52
N TRP A 226 16.60 14.78 -6.75
CA TRP A 226 15.82 14.51 -7.95
C TRP A 226 16.40 13.30 -8.70
N PRO A 227 16.03 12.06 -8.33
CA PRO A 227 16.57 10.87 -8.98
C PRO A 227 15.86 10.47 -10.28
N LEU A 228 14.73 11.10 -10.64
CA LEU A 228 13.92 10.74 -11.80
C LEU A 228 14.48 11.36 -13.09
N GLU A 229 14.86 10.55 -14.07
CA GLU A 229 15.34 11.05 -15.35
C GLU A 229 14.19 11.59 -16.23
N ILE A 230 14.36 12.81 -16.68
CA ILE A 230 13.49 13.49 -17.64
C ILE A 230 14.29 13.71 -18.93
N PRO A 231 14.08 12.93 -20.00
CA PRO A 231 14.89 12.99 -21.22
C PRO A 231 15.01 14.37 -21.87
N SER A 232 13.96 15.18 -21.82
CA SER A 232 13.99 16.56 -22.32
C SER A 232 14.73 17.55 -21.40
N MET A 233 15.01 17.12 -20.13
CA MET A 233 15.63 17.93 -19.08
C MET A 233 16.62 17.08 -18.26
N PRO A 234 17.65 16.50 -18.91
CA PRO A 234 18.54 15.49 -18.28
C PRO A 234 19.30 16.08 -17.08
N GLU A 235 19.51 17.38 -17.03
CA GLU A 235 20.22 18.06 -15.93
C GLU A 235 19.52 17.87 -14.60
N LEU A 236 18.20 17.66 -14.55
CA LEU A 236 17.46 17.46 -13.31
C LEU A 236 18.04 16.28 -12.52
N ALA A 237 18.12 15.11 -13.13
CA ALA A 237 18.70 13.94 -12.49
C ALA A 237 20.23 13.95 -12.49
N ASP A 238 20.88 14.52 -13.51
CA ASP A 238 22.35 14.58 -13.60
C ASP A 238 22.97 15.39 -12.47
N LYS A 239 22.28 16.41 -11.97
CA LYS A 239 22.76 17.29 -10.90
C LYS A 239 21.97 17.15 -9.59
N GLY A 240 20.70 16.70 -9.67
CA GLY A 240 19.84 16.58 -8.51
C GLY A 240 19.90 15.20 -7.82
N ALA A 241 20.37 14.13 -8.48
CA ALA A 241 20.57 12.83 -7.83
C ALA A 241 21.81 12.85 -6.93
N TYR A 242 21.81 12.06 -5.86
CA TYR A 242 22.97 11.94 -4.95
C TYR A 242 24.20 11.32 -5.63
N ALA A 243 23.99 10.44 -6.60
CA ALA A 243 25.06 9.82 -7.39
C ALA A 243 24.57 9.45 -8.78
N SER A 244 25.50 9.36 -9.74
CA SER A 244 25.16 9.08 -11.15
C SER A 244 24.48 7.73 -11.38
N PHE A 245 24.60 6.80 -10.43
CA PHE A 245 23.98 5.47 -10.47
C PHE A 245 22.71 5.38 -9.59
N GLN A 246 22.32 6.46 -8.90
CA GLN A 246 21.10 6.54 -8.09
C GLN A 246 20.04 7.34 -8.84
N LYS A 247 19.62 6.80 -9.98
CA LYS A 247 18.63 7.40 -10.86
C LYS A 247 17.64 6.35 -11.33
N TYR A 248 16.47 6.81 -11.70
CA TYR A 248 15.42 6.01 -12.34
C TYR A 248 15.27 6.46 -13.79
N SER A 249 15.61 5.57 -14.71
CA SER A 249 15.42 5.84 -16.13
C SER A 249 13.94 5.73 -16.54
N PRO A 250 13.54 6.28 -17.68
CA PRO A 250 12.21 6.06 -18.24
C PRO A 250 11.85 4.57 -18.39
N ALA A 251 12.84 3.73 -18.69
CA ALA A 251 12.65 2.28 -18.80
C ALA A 251 12.38 1.63 -17.43
N ASP A 252 13.03 2.09 -16.35
CA ASP A 252 12.79 1.62 -14.98
C ASP A 252 11.37 1.95 -14.54
N VAL A 253 10.92 3.18 -14.80
CA VAL A 253 9.55 3.62 -14.47
C VAL A 253 8.51 2.77 -15.21
N GLN A 254 8.68 2.61 -16.53
CA GLN A 254 7.78 1.78 -17.33
C GLN A 254 7.76 0.32 -16.85
N ALA A 255 8.93 -0.27 -16.59
CA ALA A 255 9.04 -1.65 -16.13
C ALA A 255 8.36 -1.85 -14.76
N LEU A 256 8.50 -0.88 -13.84
CA LEU A 256 7.83 -0.91 -12.54
C LEU A 256 6.31 -0.84 -12.69
N GLN A 257 5.81 0.05 -13.55
CA GLN A 257 4.38 0.17 -13.83
C GLN A 257 3.80 -1.11 -14.48
N GLU A 258 4.51 -1.69 -15.46
CA GLU A 258 4.10 -2.94 -16.11
C GLU A 258 4.07 -4.11 -15.09
N TYR A 259 5.09 -4.18 -14.24
CA TYR A 259 5.16 -5.19 -13.19
C TYR A 259 3.99 -5.05 -12.21
N GLY A 260 3.74 -3.84 -11.74
CA GLY A 260 2.62 -3.55 -10.85
C GLY A 260 1.26 -3.91 -11.48
N ALA A 261 1.04 -3.53 -12.73
CA ALA A 261 -0.20 -3.82 -13.46
C ALA A 261 -0.49 -5.33 -13.55
N MET A 262 0.53 -6.17 -13.78
CA MET A 262 0.39 -7.64 -13.76
C MET A 262 -0.02 -8.19 -12.39
N LEU A 263 0.27 -7.45 -11.32
CA LEU A 263 0.03 -7.83 -9.93
C LEU A 263 -1.18 -7.11 -9.30
N GLY A 264 -1.93 -6.35 -10.10
CA GLY A 264 -3.07 -5.57 -9.62
C GLY A 264 -2.66 -4.36 -8.76
N VAL A 265 -1.44 -3.85 -8.93
CA VAL A 265 -0.91 -2.67 -8.22
C VAL A 265 -0.59 -1.57 -9.23
N GLU A 266 -1.31 -0.47 -9.18
CA GLU A 266 -1.02 0.71 -10.00
C GLU A 266 0.03 1.59 -9.31
N VAL A 267 1.02 2.05 -10.08
CA VAL A 267 2.08 2.96 -9.62
C VAL A 267 1.67 4.39 -9.94
N VAL A 268 1.45 5.19 -8.89
CA VAL A 268 1.10 6.61 -8.97
C VAL A 268 2.32 7.43 -8.65
N VAL A 269 2.83 8.18 -9.63
CA VAL A 269 4.02 9.02 -9.47
C VAL A 269 3.62 10.39 -8.91
N GLU A 270 4.42 10.87 -7.96
CA GLU A 270 4.35 12.22 -7.43
C GLU A 270 5.59 13.03 -7.82
N ILE A 271 5.35 14.26 -8.24
CA ILE A 271 6.33 15.34 -8.28
C ILE A 271 5.80 16.45 -7.39
N ASP A 272 6.34 16.54 -6.19
CA ASP A 272 5.89 17.52 -5.23
C ASP A 272 6.29 18.95 -5.61
N ASN A 273 5.34 19.85 -5.52
CA ASN A 273 5.51 21.26 -5.85
C ASN A 273 4.31 22.12 -5.34
N PRO A 274 4.46 23.43 -5.08
CA PRO A 274 5.66 24.25 -5.26
C PRO A 274 6.67 24.14 -4.11
N GLY A 275 6.27 23.62 -2.93
CA GLY A 275 7.17 23.25 -1.84
C GLY A 275 8.08 22.08 -2.25
N HIS A 276 8.88 21.55 -1.34
CA HIS A 276 9.66 20.33 -1.52
C HIS A 276 10.45 20.23 -2.85
N SER A 277 10.84 21.37 -3.43
CA SER A 277 11.39 21.46 -4.79
C SER A 277 12.82 22.00 -4.88
N SER A 278 13.53 22.13 -3.74
CA SER A 278 14.90 22.69 -3.68
C SER A 278 15.90 21.96 -4.58
N SER A 279 15.74 20.66 -4.82
CA SER A 279 16.63 19.89 -5.69
C SER A 279 16.68 20.40 -7.14
N ILE A 280 15.65 21.10 -7.60
CA ILE A 280 15.61 21.76 -8.91
C ILE A 280 16.70 22.84 -9.01
N TRP A 281 17.08 23.48 -7.89
CA TRP A 281 18.09 24.53 -7.85
C TRP A 281 19.43 24.11 -8.46
N PHE A 282 19.83 22.87 -8.30
CA PHE A 282 21.10 22.38 -8.83
C PHE A 282 21.19 22.50 -10.37
N SER A 283 20.04 22.54 -11.04
CA SER A 283 19.94 22.62 -12.50
C SER A 283 19.39 23.96 -12.97
N TYR A 284 18.40 24.48 -12.27
CA TYR A 284 17.64 25.68 -12.62
C TYR A 284 17.51 26.64 -11.42
N PRO A 285 18.63 27.25 -10.96
CA PRO A 285 18.65 28.04 -9.71
C PRO A 285 17.68 29.24 -9.73
N ASP A 286 17.43 29.82 -10.90
CA ASP A 286 16.56 31.01 -11.04
C ASP A 286 15.07 30.68 -10.80
N LEU A 287 14.69 29.41 -10.78
CA LEU A 287 13.30 28.99 -10.54
C LEU A 287 12.95 28.88 -9.06
N ILE A 288 13.96 28.79 -8.18
CA ILE A 288 13.78 28.51 -6.75
C ILE A 288 13.93 29.79 -5.93
N ALA A 289 12.97 30.06 -5.07
CA ALA A 289 13.03 31.05 -4.01
C ALA A 289 13.50 30.44 -2.70
N ALA A 290 14.14 31.22 -1.84
CA ALA A 290 14.58 30.85 -0.49
C ALA A 290 15.47 29.58 -0.41
N PHE A 291 16.32 29.34 -1.44
CA PHE A 291 17.17 28.17 -1.47
C PHE A 291 18.19 28.17 -0.34
N ASN A 292 18.20 27.07 0.44
CA ASN A 292 19.19 26.75 1.47
C ASN A 292 19.54 27.94 2.37
N VAL A 293 18.54 28.62 2.89
CA VAL A 293 18.72 29.73 3.84
C VAL A 293 19.33 29.19 5.13
N GLN A 294 20.43 29.78 5.59
CA GLN A 294 21.15 29.34 6.79
C GLN A 294 21.40 30.52 7.73
N PRO A 295 21.39 30.28 9.07
CA PRO A 295 21.11 29.01 9.76
C PRO A 295 19.62 28.71 9.94
N ASN A 296 18.74 29.67 9.67
CA ASN A 296 17.30 29.61 9.98
C ASN A 296 16.51 29.10 8.78
N TRP A 297 16.81 27.91 8.29
CA TRP A 297 16.06 27.28 7.20
C TRP A 297 14.60 26.99 7.60
N ASP A 298 14.35 26.74 8.87
CA ASP A 298 13.05 26.45 9.49
C ASP A 298 12.04 27.61 9.41
N ASP A 299 12.50 28.84 9.22
CA ASP A 299 11.62 29.97 8.86
C ASP A 299 11.01 29.83 7.45
N TYR A 300 11.56 28.99 6.57
CA TYR A 300 11.26 28.94 5.13
C TYR A 300 10.88 27.56 4.59
N ALA A 301 11.00 26.50 5.36
CA ALA A 301 10.64 25.13 5.00
C ALA A 301 10.35 24.29 6.24
N ALA A 302 9.65 23.18 6.08
CA ALA A 302 9.42 22.22 7.16
C ALA A 302 10.68 21.39 7.48
N GLU A 303 11.53 21.17 6.48
CA GLU A 303 12.81 20.46 6.63
C GLU A 303 13.90 21.03 5.69
N PRO A 304 15.20 20.82 6.01
CA PRO A 304 16.29 21.31 5.17
C PRO A 304 16.53 20.41 3.94
N PRO A 305 17.00 21.01 2.81
CA PRO A 305 17.21 22.45 2.60
C PRO A 305 15.92 23.17 2.26
N SER A 306 15.79 24.43 2.71
CA SER A 306 14.69 25.30 2.27
C SER A 306 14.76 25.55 0.77
N GLY A 307 13.62 25.85 0.16
CA GLY A 307 13.49 26.19 -1.25
C GLY A 307 12.14 25.80 -1.83
N THR A 308 11.57 26.69 -2.62
CA THR A 308 10.25 26.53 -3.25
C THR A 308 10.25 27.12 -4.66
N LEU A 309 9.44 26.57 -5.56
CA LEU A 309 9.23 27.16 -6.87
C LEU A 309 8.57 28.55 -6.76
N LYS A 310 9.05 29.53 -7.55
CA LYS A 310 8.50 30.87 -7.58
C LYS A 310 7.08 30.86 -8.16
N LEU A 311 6.11 31.45 -7.44
CA LEU A 311 4.70 31.36 -7.82
C LEU A 311 4.30 32.25 -9.00
N ASN A 312 5.00 33.36 -9.24
CA ASN A 312 4.63 34.34 -10.28
C ASN A 312 5.70 34.47 -11.37
N SER A 313 6.45 33.40 -11.62
CA SER A 313 7.51 33.35 -12.63
C SER A 313 7.04 32.64 -13.89
N THR A 314 7.14 33.30 -15.05
CA THR A 314 6.87 32.66 -16.35
C THR A 314 7.86 31.54 -16.64
N ALA A 315 9.13 31.69 -16.20
CA ALA A 315 10.13 30.63 -16.37
C ALA A 315 9.78 29.36 -15.60
N VAL A 316 9.13 29.48 -14.42
CA VAL A 316 8.62 28.31 -13.69
C VAL A 316 7.48 27.62 -14.47
N TYR A 317 6.59 28.39 -15.06
CA TYR A 317 5.51 27.84 -15.87
C TYR A 317 6.04 27.13 -17.13
N ASP A 318 7.02 27.71 -17.82
CA ASP A 318 7.66 27.10 -18.99
C ASP A 318 8.40 25.81 -18.62
N PHE A 319 9.04 25.79 -17.44
CA PHE A 319 9.68 24.61 -16.87
C PHE A 319 8.68 23.49 -16.61
N LEU A 320 7.55 23.80 -15.95
CA LEU A 320 6.51 22.81 -15.64
C LEU A 320 5.82 22.29 -16.90
N ASP A 321 5.61 23.16 -17.90
CA ASP A 321 5.08 22.75 -19.20
C ASP A 321 6.01 21.71 -19.85
N GLN A 322 7.31 21.97 -19.89
CA GLN A 322 8.30 21.04 -20.46
C GLN A 322 8.38 19.74 -19.67
N LEU A 323 8.35 19.81 -18.33
CA LEU A 323 8.39 18.64 -17.46
C LEU A 323 7.18 17.74 -17.70
N PHE A 324 5.98 18.30 -17.69
CA PHE A 324 4.75 17.52 -17.85
C PHE A 324 4.54 17.04 -19.29
N ASP A 325 4.95 17.81 -20.29
CA ASP A 325 4.90 17.38 -21.69
C ASP A 325 5.80 16.17 -21.98
N ASP A 326 6.91 16.02 -21.24
CA ASP A 326 7.77 14.85 -21.30
C ASP A 326 7.23 13.67 -20.46
N LEU A 327 6.89 13.93 -19.20
CA LEU A 327 6.62 12.87 -18.21
C LEU A 327 5.23 12.23 -18.39
N LEU A 328 4.18 13.04 -18.54
CA LEU A 328 2.80 12.53 -18.53
C LEU A 328 2.49 11.54 -19.67
N PRO A 329 2.93 11.75 -20.93
CA PRO A 329 2.70 10.76 -22.00
C PRO A 329 3.34 9.41 -21.73
N ARG A 330 4.46 9.38 -20.99
CA ARG A 330 5.16 8.14 -20.63
C ARG A 330 4.44 7.36 -19.52
N LEU A 331 3.84 8.05 -18.56
CA LEU A 331 3.09 7.44 -17.47
C LEU A 331 1.70 6.98 -17.90
N LYS A 332 1.04 7.72 -18.79
CA LYS A 332 -0.37 7.55 -19.19
C LYS A 332 -0.78 6.14 -19.62
N PRO A 333 0.05 5.33 -20.30
CA PRO A 333 -0.34 3.98 -20.68
C PRO A 333 -0.71 3.08 -19.50
N LEU A 334 -0.13 3.30 -18.30
CA LEU A 334 -0.17 2.38 -17.17
C LEU A 334 -0.65 3.01 -15.85
N THR A 335 -0.99 4.31 -15.84
CA THR A 335 -1.66 4.94 -14.70
C THR A 335 -2.70 5.96 -15.13
N SER A 336 -3.75 6.08 -14.34
CA SER A 336 -4.80 7.09 -14.51
C SER A 336 -4.59 8.31 -13.61
N TYR A 337 -3.60 8.29 -12.73
CA TYR A 337 -3.41 9.25 -11.65
C TYR A 337 -2.03 9.91 -11.70
N PHE A 338 -1.98 11.16 -11.20
CA PHE A 338 -0.73 11.87 -10.96
C PHE A 338 -0.86 12.72 -9.70
N HIS A 339 0.12 12.65 -8.81
CA HIS A 339 0.14 13.43 -7.57
C HIS A 339 1.01 14.67 -7.75
N LEU A 340 0.43 15.85 -7.47
CA LEU A 340 1.09 17.16 -7.61
C LEU A 340 1.78 17.62 -6.30
N GLY A 341 1.64 16.86 -5.21
CA GLY A 341 2.11 17.31 -3.90
C GLY A 341 1.30 18.47 -3.34
N GLY A 342 1.98 19.47 -2.85
CA GLY A 342 1.40 20.73 -2.40
C GLY A 342 1.28 20.87 -0.89
N ASP A 343 1.89 19.98 -0.13
CA ASP A 343 2.02 20.08 1.32
C ASP A 343 3.07 21.12 1.73
N GLU A 344 2.97 21.57 2.96
CA GLU A 344 3.96 22.40 3.67
C GLU A 344 4.45 23.64 2.92
N VAL A 345 3.61 24.24 2.07
CA VAL A 345 3.95 25.47 1.34
C VAL A 345 4.16 26.63 2.31
N ASN A 346 5.43 26.95 2.57
CA ASN A 346 5.79 27.96 3.55
C ASN A 346 5.67 29.39 2.99
N ALA A 347 4.74 30.16 3.57
CA ALA A 347 4.47 31.53 3.15
C ALA A 347 5.71 32.45 3.25
N ASN A 348 6.57 32.29 4.24
CA ASN A 348 7.74 33.13 4.44
C ASN A 348 8.77 32.97 3.32
N ALA A 349 8.85 31.79 2.69
CA ALA A 349 9.76 31.57 1.55
C ALA A 349 9.52 32.58 0.42
N TYR A 350 8.29 33.01 0.21
CA TYR A 350 7.91 34.00 -0.82
C TYR A 350 8.27 35.43 -0.48
N THR A 351 8.71 35.74 0.74
CA THR A 351 9.34 37.05 1.02
C THR A 351 10.67 37.19 0.29
N LEU A 352 11.33 36.07 0.00
CA LEU A 352 12.58 35.96 -0.73
C LEU A 352 12.37 35.72 -2.24
N ASP A 353 11.15 35.44 -2.67
CA ASP A 353 10.77 35.35 -4.09
C ASP A 353 10.74 36.74 -4.70
N ASP A 354 11.64 37.03 -5.65
CA ASP A 354 11.77 38.33 -6.32
C ASP A 354 10.55 38.68 -7.19
N THR A 355 9.71 37.72 -7.51
CA THR A 355 8.47 37.89 -8.27
C THR A 355 7.25 38.21 -7.38
N VAL A 356 7.36 38.01 -6.05
CA VAL A 356 6.24 38.15 -5.10
C VAL A 356 6.57 39.09 -3.93
N ARG A 357 7.65 38.79 -3.18
CA ARG A 357 8.12 39.56 -2.00
C ARG A 357 7.05 39.78 -0.93
N SER A 358 6.31 38.75 -0.59
CA SER A 358 5.25 38.80 0.41
C SER A 358 5.02 37.41 1.04
N ASN A 359 4.64 37.40 2.32
CA ASN A 359 4.12 36.23 3.02
C ASN A 359 2.62 36.37 3.35
N SER A 360 1.96 37.41 2.83
CA SER A 360 0.54 37.59 3.07
C SER A 360 -0.30 36.57 2.30
N SER A 361 -1.17 35.84 2.99
CA SER A 361 -2.11 34.93 2.35
C SER A 361 -3.02 35.60 1.31
N ALA A 362 -3.37 36.88 1.51
CA ALA A 362 -4.14 37.68 0.55
C ALA A 362 -3.40 37.88 -0.80
N VAL A 363 -2.05 37.84 -0.79
CA VAL A 363 -1.21 37.89 -1.99
C VAL A 363 -0.94 36.49 -2.53
N LEU A 364 -0.60 35.55 -1.65
CA LEU A 364 -0.14 34.23 -2.05
C LEU A 364 -1.27 33.33 -2.55
N GLN A 365 -2.43 33.32 -1.87
CA GLN A 365 -3.54 32.44 -2.22
C GLN A 365 -4.00 32.58 -3.69
N PRO A 366 -4.22 33.79 -4.25
CA PRO A 366 -4.56 33.92 -5.67
C PRO A 366 -3.45 33.47 -6.62
N LEU A 367 -2.19 33.61 -6.22
CA LEU A 367 -1.04 33.19 -7.03
C LEU A 367 -0.93 31.65 -6.99
N LEU A 368 -1.11 31.02 -5.82
CA LEU A 368 -1.12 29.58 -5.67
C LEU A 368 -2.32 28.96 -6.40
N GLN A 369 -3.51 29.62 -6.34
CA GLN A 369 -4.66 29.19 -7.13
C GLN A 369 -4.34 29.16 -8.63
N LYS A 370 -3.78 30.27 -9.16
CA LYS A 370 -3.37 30.34 -10.57
C LYS A 370 -2.33 29.28 -10.93
N TYR A 371 -1.37 29.03 -10.04
CA TYR A 371 -0.34 28.02 -10.21
C TYR A 371 -0.94 26.60 -10.29
N MET A 372 -1.80 26.24 -9.32
CA MET A 372 -2.44 24.95 -9.29
C MET A 372 -3.45 24.75 -10.43
N ASP A 373 -4.24 25.77 -10.79
CA ASP A 373 -5.16 25.72 -11.94
C ASP A 373 -4.44 25.37 -13.24
N ARG A 374 -3.23 25.92 -13.43
CA ARG A 374 -2.42 25.64 -14.62
C ARG A 374 -1.96 24.18 -14.62
N ASN A 375 -1.38 23.70 -13.53
CA ASN A 375 -0.88 22.33 -13.40
C ASN A 375 -2.02 21.32 -13.56
N MET A 376 -3.15 21.54 -12.90
CA MET A 376 -4.32 20.66 -13.00
C MET A 376 -4.90 20.61 -14.41
N LYS A 377 -4.91 21.76 -15.11
CA LYS A 377 -5.35 21.81 -16.50
C LYS A 377 -4.45 20.99 -17.44
N GLN A 378 -3.14 20.97 -17.20
CA GLN A 378 -2.21 20.12 -17.96
C GLN A 378 -2.51 18.64 -17.70
N LEU A 379 -2.70 18.23 -16.44
CA LEU A 379 -3.07 16.86 -16.08
C LEU A 379 -4.40 16.45 -16.73
N GLU A 380 -5.42 17.31 -16.63
CA GLU A 380 -6.72 17.06 -17.24
C GLU A 380 -6.60 16.91 -18.76
N SER A 381 -5.83 17.79 -19.41
CA SER A 381 -5.59 17.74 -20.87
C SER A 381 -4.88 16.45 -21.29
N ALA A 382 -4.01 15.92 -20.43
CA ALA A 382 -3.35 14.62 -20.62
C ALA A 382 -4.22 13.43 -20.17
N GLY A 383 -5.42 13.71 -19.63
CA GLY A 383 -6.40 12.71 -19.19
C GLY A 383 -6.08 12.07 -17.85
N PHE A 384 -5.35 12.72 -16.97
CA PHE A 384 -5.08 12.27 -15.60
C PHE A 384 -6.10 12.79 -14.61
N ILE A 385 -6.30 12.03 -13.54
CA ILE A 385 -7.01 12.46 -12.33
C ILE A 385 -5.94 13.00 -11.36
N PRO A 386 -6.04 14.29 -10.95
CA PRO A 386 -5.06 14.87 -10.06
C PRO A 386 -5.24 14.43 -8.62
N LEU A 387 -4.11 14.24 -7.92
CA LEU A 387 -4.05 14.15 -6.46
C LEU A 387 -3.27 15.34 -5.90
N VAL A 388 -3.64 15.80 -4.71
CA VAL A 388 -2.92 16.82 -3.94
C VAL A 388 -2.97 16.48 -2.45
N TRP A 389 -2.02 17.02 -1.68
CA TRP A 389 -2.09 17.00 -0.22
C TRP A 389 -3.18 17.97 0.29
N GLU A 390 -3.68 17.70 1.50
CA GLU A 390 -4.86 18.37 2.06
C GLU A 390 -4.76 19.89 2.20
N GLU A 391 -3.55 20.41 2.38
CA GLU A 391 -3.31 21.84 2.58
C GLU A 391 -3.79 22.69 1.41
N MET A 392 -3.72 22.16 0.19
CA MET A 392 -4.25 22.87 -0.98
C MET A 392 -5.74 23.19 -0.84
N LEU A 393 -6.52 22.25 -0.28
CA LEU A 393 -7.96 22.39 -0.08
C LEU A 393 -8.31 23.02 1.27
N LEU A 394 -7.66 22.55 2.36
CA LEU A 394 -8.09 22.87 3.72
C LEU A 394 -7.44 24.13 4.27
N ASP A 395 -6.14 24.35 4.02
CA ASP A 395 -5.40 25.50 4.55
C ASP A 395 -5.38 26.67 3.57
N TRP A 396 -4.98 26.41 2.34
CA TRP A 396 -4.96 27.45 1.29
C TRP A 396 -6.35 27.73 0.70
N ASN A 397 -7.33 26.89 1.00
CA ASN A 397 -8.73 27.03 0.56
C ASN A 397 -8.84 27.28 -0.95
N LEU A 398 -8.08 26.48 -1.73
CA LEU A 398 -8.14 26.57 -3.19
C LEU A 398 -9.44 25.94 -3.71
N THR A 399 -9.90 26.44 -4.85
CA THR A 399 -10.94 25.80 -5.63
C THR A 399 -10.31 24.75 -6.53
N LEU A 400 -10.60 23.48 -6.28
CA LEU A 400 -10.05 22.35 -7.02
C LEU A 400 -11.10 21.75 -7.98
N PRO A 401 -10.69 21.14 -9.10
CA PRO A 401 -11.59 20.34 -9.95
C PRO A 401 -12.32 19.28 -9.13
N SER A 402 -13.58 19.00 -9.45
CA SER A 402 -14.42 18.11 -8.65
C SER A 402 -13.96 16.64 -8.60
N ASN A 403 -13.13 16.24 -9.57
CA ASN A 403 -12.52 14.91 -9.63
C ASN A 403 -11.15 14.83 -8.91
N THR A 404 -10.67 15.94 -8.33
CA THR A 404 -9.43 15.93 -7.56
C THR A 404 -9.58 15.07 -6.32
N ILE A 405 -8.61 14.20 -6.10
CA ILE A 405 -8.49 13.38 -4.89
C ILE A 405 -7.57 14.11 -3.92
N VAL A 406 -8.01 14.26 -2.68
CA VAL A 406 -7.24 14.94 -1.62
C VAL A 406 -6.67 13.90 -0.67
N GLN A 407 -5.34 13.86 -0.59
CA GLN A 407 -4.59 13.02 0.33
C GLN A 407 -4.54 13.71 1.69
N THR A 408 -5.15 13.11 2.71
CA THR A 408 -5.18 13.68 4.06
C THR A 408 -4.13 13.04 4.95
N TRP A 409 -3.51 13.83 5.84
CA TRP A 409 -2.47 13.33 6.73
C TRP A 409 -2.41 13.99 8.11
N LEU A 410 -2.90 15.24 8.27
CA LEU A 410 -2.69 16.06 9.46
C LEU A 410 -3.58 15.72 10.65
N SER A 411 -4.81 15.23 10.43
CA SER A 411 -5.73 14.98 11.55
C SER A 411 -6.87 14.01 11.24
N ASP A 412 -7.54 13.55 12.29
CA ASP A 412 -8.76 12.72 12.17
C ASP A 412 -9.93 13.46 11.50
N GLN A 413 -9.96 14.81 11.56
CA GLN A 413 -11.00 15.63 10.96
C GLN A 413 -10.76 15.89 9.48
N SER A 414 -9.55 15.71 8.99
CA SER A 414 -9.16 16.06 7.62
C SER A 414 -10.00 15.33 6.56
N VAL A 415 -10.26 14.02 6.75
CA VAL A 415 -11.13 13.24 5.85
C VAL A 415 -12.54 13.80 5.84
N ALA A 416 -13.14 14.02 7.02
CA ALA A 416 -14.49 14.57 7.13
C ALA A 416 -14.60 15.99 6.54
N SER A 417 -13.58 16.82 6.75
CA SER A 417 -13.50 18.19 6.21
C SER A 417 -13.39 18.19 4.68
N THR A 418 -12.61 17.29 4.10
CA THR A 418 -12.45 17.12 2.66
C THR A 418 -13.78 16.72 1.99
N VAL A 419 -14.43 15.66 2.51
CA VAL A 419 -15.70 15.21 1.93
C VAL A 419 -16.84 16.21 2.15
N ALA A 420 -16.80 17.01 3.23
CA ALA A 420 -17.76 18.10 3.45
C ALA A 420 -17.64 19.22 2.39
N LYS A 421 -16.46 19.39 1.78
CA LYS A 421 -16.23 20.29 0.64
C LYS A 421 -16.57 19.65 -0.71
N GLY A 422 -17.00 18.37 -0.73
CA GLY A 422 -17.43 17.64 -1.92
C GLY A 422 -16.31 16.98 -2.72
N HIS A 423 -15.12 16.83 -2.15
CA HIS A 423 -13.97 16.18 -2.80
C HIS A 423 -13.81 14.73 -2.33
N TYR A 424 -13.18 13.93 -3.18
CA TYR A 424 -12.70 12.60 -2.81
C TYR A 424 -11.55 12.70 -1.80
N ALA A 425 -11.53 11.81 -0.81
CA ALA A 425 -10.52 11.77 0.22
C ALA A 425 -9.79 10.42 0.26
N LEU A 426 -8.48 10.47 0.50
CA LEU A 426 -7.66 9.34 0.94
C LEU A 426 -7.22 9.59 2.38
N ALA A 427 -7.43 8.61 3.24
CA ALA A 427 -7.01 8.67 4.63
C ALA A 427 -5.54 8.28 4.79
N GLY A 428 -4.77 9.05 5.55
CA GLY A 428 -3.33 8.81 5.77
C GLY A 428 -2.80 9.43 7.05
N ASN A 429 -3.66 9.63 8.07
CA ASN A 429 -3.33 10.34 9.30
C ASN A 429 -2.01 9.89 9.93
N TYR A 430 -1.07 10.83 10.12
CA TYR A 430 0.27 10.59 10.64
C TYR A 430 0.28 9.99 12.05
N GLU A 431 -0.75 10.24 12.85
CA GLU A 431 -0.86 9.66 14.18
C GLU A 431 -1.09 8.14 14.17
N PHE A 432 -1.52 7.57 13.03
CA PHE A 432 -1.83 6.15 12.87
C PHE A 432 -1.01 5.46 11.79
N TRP A 433 -0.83 6.07 10.62
CA TRP A 433 -0.40 5.38 9.42
C TRP A 433 0.96 5.83 8.86
N TYR A 434 1.71 6.69 9.56
CA TYR A 434 3.10 6.98 9.24
C TYR A 434 4.03 5.92 9.84
N LEU A 435 4.81 5.28 8.98
CA LEU A 435 5.64 4.13 9.31
C LEU A 435 7.05 4.53 9.79
N ASP A 436 7.50 5.71 9.44
CA ASP A 436 8.81 6.30 9.79
C ASP A 436 8.86 6.82 11.23
N CYS A 437 7.72 7.18 11.83
CA CYS A 437 7.63 7.73 13.18
C CYS A 437 8.30 6.87 14.25
N GLY A 438 8.90 7.53 15.25
CA GLY A 438 9.43 6.91 16.46
C GLY A 438 10.86 6.41 16.34
N GLN A 439 11.63 6.95 15.40
CA GLN A 439 13.08 6.74 15.28
C GLN A 439 13.89 7.80 16.02
N GLY A 440 13.25 8.86 16.50
CA GLY A 440 13.86 10.01 17.15
C GLY A 440 14.26 11.10 16.15
N GLN A 441 14.69 12.25 16.69
CA GLN A 441 15.08 13.40 15.87
C GLN A 441 16.36 13.08 15.08
N TRP A 442 16.33 13.31 13.77
CA TRP A 442 17.46 13.10 12.87
C TRP A 442 18.30 14.36 12.63
N LEU A 443 17.74 15.54 12.94
CA LEU A 443 18.46 16.80 12.85
C LEU A 443 19.40 17.00 14.03
N ASP A 444 20.58 17.54 13.76
CA ASP A 444 21.53 17.97 14.79
C ASP A 444 21.12 19.32 15.37
N PHE A 445 21.25 19.47 16.68
CA PHE A 445 20.99 20.75 17.34
C PHE A 445 22.21 21.67 17.29
N TYR A 446 22.00 22.95 16.98
CA TYR A 446 23.04 23.95 17.12
C TYR A 446 23.44 24.12 18.60
N PRO A 447 24.74 24.36 18.90
CA PRO A 447 25.17 24.68 20.26
C PRO A 447 24.42 25.91 20.80
N GLY A 448 23.68 25.73 21.88
CA GLY A 448 22.91 26.81 22.53
C GLY A 448 21.43 26.91 22.12
N GLN A 449 20.99 26.15 21.13
CA GLN A 449 19.54 25.92 20.96
C GLN A 449 19.06 24.99 22.08
N SER A 450 17.96 25.34 22.73
CA SER A 450 17.40 24.49 23.76
C SER A 450 16.80 23.24 23.09
N SER A 451 17.23 22.07 23.52
CA SER A 451 16.56 20.80 23.20
C SER A 451 15.14 20.71 23.79
N GLU A 452 14.62 21.80 24.36
CA GLU A 452 13.31 21.82 25.03
C GLU A 452 12.15 21.78 24.03
N GLU A 453 12.36 22.29 22.81
CA GLU A 453 11.35 22.28 21.75
C GLU A 453 11.32 20.94 21.00
N TYR A 454 12.49 20.32 20.81
CA TYR A 454 12.64 19.00 20.21
C TYR A 454 13.41 18.09 21.16
N TRP A 455 12.67 17.30 21.93
CA TRP A 455 13.31 16.30 22.77
C TRP A 455 14.10 15.33 21.88
N PRO A 456 15.43 15.13 22.09
CA PRO A 456 16.25 14.38 21.13
C PRO A 456 15.84 12.91 20.96
N TYR A 457 14.99 12.41 21.84
CA TYR A 457 14.50 11.03 21.83
C TYR A 457 13.16 10.85 21.11
N ALA A 458 12.58 11.92 20.61
CA ALA A 458 11.33 11.89 19.88
C ALA A 458 11.44 12.70 18.57
N ASP A 459 10.84 12.20 17.52
CA ASP A 459 10.55 12.96 16.31
C ASP A 459 9.15 13.61 16.43
N TYR A 460 8.76 14.41 15.41
CA TYR A 460 7.49 15.16 15.41
C TYR A 460 6.26 14.25 15.52
N CYS A 461 6.35 13.01 15.08
CA CYS A 461 5.25 12.06 15.04
C CYS A 461 5.44 10.86 15.98
N SER A 462 6.41 10.91 16.91
CA SER A 462 6.59 9.86 17.92
C SER A 462 5.32 9.60 18.74
N PRO A 463 5.12 8.37 19.22
CA PRO A 463 5.98 7.19 19.15
C PRO A 463 5.84 6.37 17.87
N LYS A 464 6.68 5.32 17.69
CA LYS A 464 6.52 4.33 16.60
C LYS A 464 5.10 3.79 16.55
N LYS A 465 4.46 3.89 15.39
CA LYS A 465 3.11 3.37 15.18
C LYS A 465 3.17 1.84 15.09
N ASN A 466 2.75 1.16 16.15
CA ASN A 466 2.68 -0.30 16.13
C ASN A 466 1.43 -0.78 15.37
N TRP A 467 1.43 -2.05 14.94
CA TRP A 467 0.35 -2.60 14.14
C TRP A 467 -1.03 -2.50 14.80
N ARG A 468 -1.12 -2.52 16.14
CA ARG A 468 -2.38 -2.43 16.88
C ARG A 468 -3.00 -1.03 16.79
N LEU A 469 -2.16 0.01 16.88
CA LEU A 469 -2.58 1.39 16.66
C LEU A 469 -3.05 1.58 15.22
N MET A 470 -2.27 1.11 14.25
CA MET A 470 -2.62 1.19 12.83
C MET A 470 -3.94 0.47 12.52
N TYR A 471 -4.16 -0.69 13.14
CA TYR A 471 -5.38 -1.50 12.99
C TYR A 471 -6.63 -0.87 13.64
N SER A 472 -6.45 0.02 14.60
CA SER A 472 -7.56 0.71 15.30
C SER A 472 -8.11 1.93 14.56
N TYR A 473 -7.41 2.40 13.51
CA TYR A 473 -7.85 3.56 12.75
C TYR A 473 -9.06 3.25 11.88
N ASP A 474 -10.06 4.13 11.90
CA ASP A 474 -11.25 4.04 11.05
C ASP A 474 -11.28 5.21 10.06
N PRO A 475 -11.00 4.98 8.77
CA PRO A 475 -11.04 6.02 7.74
C PRO A 475 -12.38 6.74 7.61
N LEU A 476 -13.46 6.16 8.14
CA LEU A 476 -14.80 6.74 8.10
C LEU A 476 -15.16 7.48 9.41
N SER A 477 -14.22 7.61 10.36
CA SER A 477 -14.47 8.33 11.60
C SER A 477 -14.90 9.78 11.32
N GLY A 478 -16.04 10.19 11.88
CA GLY A 478 -16.59 11.54 11.69
C GLY A 478 -17.18 11.83 10.30
N VAL A 479 -17.13 10.89 9.36
CA VAL A 479 -17.71 11.06 8.02
C VAL A 479 -19.22 10.76 8.05
N PRO A 480 -20.07 11.67 7.57
CA PRO A 480 -21.51 11.42 7.44
C PRO A 480 -21.80 10.23 6.51
N GLU A 481 -22.79 9.41 6.85
CA GLU A 481 -23.12 8.20 6.08
C GLU A 481 -23.35 8.47 4.59
N ASN A 482 -24.02 9.55 4.25
CA ASN A 482 -24.28 9.96 2.87
C ASN A 482 -23.05 10.47 2.10
N ALA A 483 -21.92 10.70 2.79
CA ALA A 483 -20.66 11.14 2.19
C ALA A 483 -19.57 10.05 2.19
N THR A 484 -19.82 8.88 2.77
CA THR A 484 -18.83 7.79 2.86
C THR A 484 -18.34 7.32 1.49
N HIS A 485 -19.14 7.47 0.44
CA HIS A 485 -18.76 7.13 -0.93
C HIS A 485 -17.64 8.04 -1.50
N LEU A 486 -17.39 9.20 -0.90
CA LEU A 486 -16.28 10.08 -1.27
C LEU A 486 -14.95 9.66 -0.61
N VAL A 487 -14.96 8.79 0.40
CA VAL A 487 -13.75 8.22 0.99
C VAL A 487 -13.34 7.01 0.16
N LEU A 488 -12.34 7.18 -0.69
CA LEU A 488 -11.89 6.12 -1.61
C LEU A 488 -11.08 5.03 -0.90
N GLY A 489 -10.54 5.32 0.28
CA GLY A 489 -9.69 4.45 1.06
C GLY A 489 -8.56 5.21 1.71
N GLY A 490 -7.33 4.74 1.56
CA GLY A 490 -6.19 5.45 2.14
C GLY A 490 -4.84 4.80 1.86
N GLU A 491 -3.81 5.37 2.47
CA GLU A 491 -2.43 4.94 2.31
C GLU A 491 -1.67 4.99 3.64
N THR A 492 -0.74 4.07 3.81
CA THR A 492 0.34 4.20 4.78
C THR A 492 1.51 4.92 4.14
N HIS A 493 2.30 5.64 4.94
CA HIS A 493 3.42 6.43 4.43
C HIS A 493 4.73 5.97 5.04
N ILE A 494 5.77 5.83 4.22
CA ILE A 494 7.15 5.62 4.66
C ILE A 494 8.04 6.72 4.08
N TRP A 495 8.30 7.74 4.91
CA TRP A 495 9.28 8.77 4.62
C TRP A 495 10.68 8.25 4.87
N SER A 496 11.67 8.79 4.21
CA SER A 496 12.97 8.12 4.15
C SER A 496 14.16 8.95 4.61
N GLU A 497 13.94 9.90 5.52
CA GLU A 497 15.01 10.63 6.21
C GLU A 497 15.91 9.68 7.01
N GLN A 498 15.31 8.67 7.64
CA GLN A 498 16.00 7.63 8.42
C GLN A 498 15.70 6.21 7.91
N THR A 499 15.16 6.08 6.68
CA THR A 499 14.80 4.78 6.09
C THR A 499 15.56 4.55 4.79
N ASP A 500 16.41 3.55 4.78
CA ASP A 500 17.22 3.13 3.64
C ASP A 500 16.85 1.70 3.16
N PRO A 501 17.50 1.16 2.11
CA PRO A 501 17.27 -0.22 1.66
C PRO A 501 17.49 -1.30 2.71
N ILE A 502 18.23 -1.02 3.79
CA ILE A 502 18.55 -2.00 4.83
C ILE A 502 17.38 -2.19 5.80
N ASN A 503 16.72 -1.10 6.20
CA ASN A 503 15.64 -1.14 7.18
C ASN A 503 14.23 -1.03 6.59
N LEU A 504 14.08 -0.76 5.28
CA LEU A 504 12.78 -0.53 4.62
C LEU A 504 11.76 -1.65 4.92
N ASP A 505 12.12 -2.90 4.72
CA ASP A 505 11.22 -4.03 5.00
C ASP A 505 10.75 -4.06 6.45
N HIS A 506 11.67 -3.84 7.41
CA HIS A 506 11.35 -3.81 8.85
C HIS A 506 10.46 -2.64 9.24
N MET A 507 10.63 -1.51 8.56
CA MET A 507 9.83 -0.32 8.81
C MET A 507 8.42 -0.44 8.25
N VAL A 508 8.26 -1.12 7.12
CA VAL A 508 6.94 -1.25 6.46
C VAL A 508 6.17 -2.47 6.96
N TRP A 509 6.81 -3.66 6.96
CA TRP A 509 6.12 -4.93 7.19
C TRP A 509 6.37 -5.50 8.60
N PRO A 510 5.37 -6.10 9.26
CA PRO A 510 3.99 -6.30 8.82
C PRO A 510 3.02 -5.17 9.21
N ARG A 511 3.52 -3.98 9.60
CA ARG A 511 2.65 -2.88 10.07
C ARG A 511 1.68 -2.41 9.00
N ALA A 512 2.14 -2.24 7.75
CA ALA A 512 1.28 -1.90 6.62
C ALA A 512 0.21 -2.97 6.32
N CYS A 513 0.45 -4.24 6.68
CA CYS A 513 -0.60 -5.27 6.57
C CYS A 513 -1.82 -4.91 7.42
N ALA A 514 -1.62 -4.31 8.61
CA ALA A 514 -2.73 -3.93 9.48
C ALA A 514 -3.64 -2.88 8.82
N ALA A 515 -3.06 -1.85 8.22
CA ALA A 515 -3.81 -0.89 7.40
C ALA A 515 -4.46 -1.56 6.17
N GLY A 516 -3.74 -2.47 5.52
CA GLY A 516 -4.27 -3.26 4.40
C GLY A 516 -5.54 -4.03 4.75
N GLU A 517 -5.61 -4.66 5.93
CA GLU A 517 -6.85 -5.32 6.38
C GLU A 517 -7.95 -4.30 6.73
N VAL A 518 -7.63 -3.17 7.35
CA VAL A 518 -8.61 -2.10 7.58
C VAL A 518 -9.21 -1.62 6.26
N LEU A 519 -8.38 -1.43 5.25
CA LEU A 519 -8.83 -0.98 3.93
C LEU A 519 -9.58 -2.06 3.15
N TRP A 520 -9.24 -3.33 3.35
CA TRP A 520 -9.92 -4.45 2.71
C TRP A 520 -11.22 -4.81 3.42
N SER A 521 -11.18 -5.03 4.73
CA SER A 521 -12.29 -5.62 5.49
C SER A 521 -13.11 -4.58 6.27
N GLY A 522 -12.65 -3.32 6.35
CA GLY A 522 -13.19 -2.27 7.21
C GLY A 522 -12.69 -2.35 8.66
N ALA A 523 -12.67 -1.21 9.36
CA ALA A 523 -12.30 -1.12 10.78
C ALA A 523 -13.35 -1.76 11.71
N LYS A 524 -14.59 -1.90 11.24
CA LYS A 524 -15.71 -2.44 12.02
C LYS A 524 -16.23 -3.75 11.45
N ASP A 525 -16.76 -4.59 12.33
CA ASP A 525 -17.45 -5.82 11.98
C ASP A 525 -18.91 -5.56 11.52
N ALA A 526 -19.63 -6.63 11.19
CA ALA A 526 -21.03 -6.55 10.75
C ALA A 526 -21.99 -6.03 11.83
N GLN A 527 -21.58 -5.99 13.10
CA GLN A 527 -22.31 -5.45 14.23
C GLN A 527 -21.93 -3.99 14.54
N GLY A 528 -21.06 -3.38 13.74
CA GLY A 528 -20.56 -2.02 13.93
C GLY A 528 -19.53 -1.87 15.06
N GLN A 529 -19.01 -2.99 15.59
CA GLN A 529 -17.98 -2.98 16.62
C GLN A 529 -16.58 -2.95 15.98
N ASN A 530 -15.63 -2.30 16.64
CA ASN A 530 -14.24 -2.33 16.21
C ASN A 530 -13.73 -3.78 16.15
N ARG A 531 -13.04 -4.14 15.08
CA ARG A 531 -12.48 -5.49 14.93
C ARG A 531 -11.50 -5.81 16.04
N SER A 532 -11.55 -7.07 16.49
CA SER A 532 -10.72 -7.54 17.61
C SER A 532 -9.26 -7.69 17.20
N GLN A 533 -8.38 -6.96 17.85
CA GLN A 533 -6.93 -7.11 17.72
C GLN A 533 -6.43 -8.45 18.28
N ILE A 534 -7.17 -9.07 19.20
CA ILE A 534 -6.84 -10.39 19.75
C ILE A 534 -7.00 -11.46 18.67
N THR A 535 -8.10 -11.42 17.91
CA THR A 535 -8.32 -12.37 16.80
C THR A 535 -7.46 -12.05 15.56
N ALA A 536 -7.08 -10.78 15.35
CA ALA A 536 -6.20 -10.37 14.27
C ALA A 536 -4.74 -10.81 14.51
N SER A 537 -4.26 -10.80 15.76
CA SER A 537 -2.87 -11.06 16.10
C SER A 537 -2.33 -12.41 15.58
N PRO A 538 -2.98 -13.57 15.76
CA PRO A 538 -2.48 -14.84 15.22
C PRO A 538 -2.44 -14.85 13.69
N ARG A 539 -3.43 -14.25 13.02
CA ARG A 539 -3.48 -14.15 11.56
C ARG A 539 -2.36 -13.25 11.00
N LEU A 540 -2.10 -12.12 11.65
CA LEU A 540 -1.00 -11.23 11.30
C LEU A 540 0.37 -11.89 11.51
N ASN A 541 0.52 -12.68 12.59
CA ASN A 541 1.72 -13.47 12.82
C ASN A 541 1.96 -14.47 11.69
N GLU A 542 0.92 -15.17 11.24
CA GLU A 542 1.03 -16.11 10.11
C GLU A 542 1.36 -15.37 8.81
N MET A 543 0.68 -14.25 8.51
CA MET A 543 0.97 -13.43 7.35
C MET A 543 2.41 -12.93 7.34
N ARG A 544 2.94 -12.51 8.49
CA ARG A 544 4.35 -12.15 8.66
C ARG A 544 5.29 -13.29 8.27
N GLU A 545 5.03 -14.53 8.71
CA GLU A 545 5.86 -15.68 8.34
C GLU A 545 5.77 -15.98 6.83
N ARG A 546 4.60 -15.79 6.22
CA ARG A 546 4.42 -15.93 4.78
C ARG A 546 5.19 -14.86 3.99
N LEU A 547 5.27 -13.63 4.47
CA LEU A 547 6.13 -12.58 3.90
C LEU A 547 7.61 -12.96 4.01
N VAL A 548 8.05 -13.46 5.17
CA VAL A 548 9.45 -13.90 5.37
C VAL A 548 9.83 -15.05 4.43
N ALA A 549 8.92 -16.01 4.21
CA ALA A 549 9.15 -17.08 3.25
C ALA A 549 9.31 -16.60 1.81
N ARG A 550 8.79 -15.41 1.49
CA ARG A 550 8.97 -14.72 0.21
C ARG A 550 10.25 -13.89 0.11
N GLY A 551 11.02 -13.80 1.19
CA GLY A 551 12.26 -13.03 1.24
C GLY A 551 12.11 -11.62 1.81
N ILE A 552 10.91 -11.22 2.23
CA ILE A 552 10.65 -9.92 2.87
C ILE A 552 11.08 -9.99 4.35
N ARG A 553 11.93 -9.09 4.78
CA ARG A 553 12.47 -9.04 6.15
C ARG A 553 11.50 -8.36 7.12
N ALA A 554 10.25 -8.85 7.15
CA ALA A 554 9.18 -8.31 7.98
C ALA A 554 9.49 -8.42 9.48
N ASP A 555 9.17 -7.37 10.25
CA ASP A 555 9.42 -7.29 11.69
C ASP A 555 8.58 -8.31 12.47
N ALA A 556 9.05 -8.74 13.63
CA ALA A 556 8.35 -9.73 14.45
C ALA A 556 7.10 -9.12 15.10
N VAL A 557 5.98 -9.85 15.05
CA VAL A 557 4.73 -9.45 15.73
C VAL A 557 4.74 -9.89 17.19
N GLN A 558 5.06 -11.16 17.43
CA GLN A 558 5.15 -11.76 18.78
C GLN A 558 6.25 -12.82 18.83
N MET A 559 6.74 -13.10 20.04
CA MET A 559 7.69 -14.19 20.24
C MET A 559 7.02 -15.57 20.11
N PRO A 560 7.77 -16.63 19.71
CA PRO A 560 7.23 -17.97 19.54
C PRO A 560 6.53 -18.55 20.78
N TYR A 561 6.94 -18.16 21.98
CA TYR A 561 6.24 -18.55 23.22
C TYR A 561 4.75 -18.20 23.17
N CYS A 562 4.40 -17.00 22.70
CA CYS A 562 3.02 -16.56 22.60
C CYS A 562 2.26 -17.28 21.48
N THR A 563 2.88 -17.39 20.30
CA THR A 563 2.21 -17.99 19.13
C THR A 563 2.02 -19.51 19.27
N GLN A 564 2.94 -20.21 19.93
CA GLN A 564 2.82 -21.66 20.18
C GLN A 564 1.80 -22.03 21.28
N ASN A 565 1.47 -21.09 22.15
CA ASN A 565 0.54 -21.30 23.26
C ASN A 565 -0.83 -20.61 23.03
N SER A 566 -1.02 -19.94 21.90
CA SER A 566 -2.34 -19.47 21.49
C SER A 566 -3.13 -20.69 20.96
N THR A 567 -4.37 -20.85 21.44
CA THR A 567 -5.32 -21.73 20.76
C THR A 567 -5.87 -21.02 19.51
N ALA A 568 -6.44 -21.77 18.58
CA ALA A 568 -6.98 -21.22 17.33
C ALA A 568 -8.03 -20.10 17.53
N ASP A 569 -8.64 -20.04 18.71
CA ASP A 569 -9.58 -19.00 19.17
C ASP A 569 -8.92 -17.90 20.02
N GLY A 570 -7.57 -17.86 20.08
CA GLY A 570 -6.81 -16.89 20.88
C GLY A 570 -6.78 -17.17 22.38
N GLY A 571 -7.35 -18.31 22.80
CA GLY A 571 -7.42 -18.68 24.21
C GLY A 571 -6.33 -19.67 24.65
N THR A 572 -6.10 -19.71 25.96
CA THR A 572 -5.39 -20.81 26.63
C THR A 572 -6.37 -21.95 26.93
N SER A 573 -5.85 -23.07 27.45
CA SER A 573 -6.69 -24.13 28.05
C SER A 573 -7.71 -23.64 29.10
N ASN A 574 -7.59 -22.37 29.57
CA ASN A 574 -8.47 -21.72 30.54
C ASN A 574 -9.25 -20.51 29.94
N GLY A 575 -9.24 -20.34 28.60
CA GLY A 575 -9.98 -19.28 27.93
C GLY A 575 -9.32 -17.88 27.91
N ASN A 576 -8.13 -17.72 28.48
CA ASN A 576 -7.37 -16.48 28.44
C ASN A 576 -6.13 -16.61 27.55
N PRO A 577 -5.81 -15.63 26.68
CA PRO A 577 -4.57 -15.66 25.91
C PRO A 577 -3.34 -15.68 26.84
N MET A 578 -2.39 -16.56 26.58
CA MET A 578 -1.16 -16.71 27.41
C MET A 578 -0.30 -15.44 27.44
N CYS A 579 -0.45 -14.55 26.45
CA CYS A 579 0.27 -13.29 26.33
C CYS A 579 -0.70 -12.09 26.26
N ALA A 580 -1.79 -12.14 27.06
CA ALA A 580 -2.68 -11.02 27.26
C ALA A 580 -2.43 -10.35 28.61
N LEU A 581 -2.67 -9.04 28.69
CA LEU A 581 -2.67 -8.26 29.94
C LEU A 581 -4.01 -8.37 30.65
#